data_8fc64cbfd8acd72a5ceee719af1f6c60
#
_entry.id   8fc64cbfd8acd72a5ceee719af1f6c60
#
_cell.length_a   1.000
_cell.length_b   1.000
_cell.length_c   1.000
_cell.angle_alpha   90.00
_cell.angle_beta   90.00
_cell.angle_gamma   90.00
#
_symmetry.space_group_name_H-M   'P 1'
#
loop_
_entity.id
_entity.type
_entity.pdbx_description
1 polymer ?
#
loop_
_entity_poly.entity_id
_entity_poly.type
_entity_poly.pdbx_seq_one_letter_code
_entity_poly.pdbx_strand_id
1 'polypeptide(L)'
;MSGGQRPTVGRTVLYQPDPHADQYWLRPSPPGPVENPKLAAIVTAVVPRDDGPDLVTLTVFQAVAGPVALDRMLVEGDGLGMWSWPPRT
;
A
#
# COMPACT_ATOMS: atom_id res chain seq x y z
N MET A 1 21.13 5.09 2.76
CA MET A 1 20.21 5.17 3.82
C MET A 1 18.93 5.85 3.36
N SER A 2 17.90 5.20 3.62
CA SER A 2 16.61 5.65 3.13
C SER A 2 15.91 6.56 4.14
N GLY A 3 16.54 6.80 5.27
CA GLY A 3 15.87 7.39 6.39
C GLY A 3 15.32 8.78 6.20
N GLY A 4 15.67 9.43 5.11
CA GLY A 4 15.17 10.74 4.86
C GLY A 4 13.79 10.81 4.26
N GLN A 5 13.30 9.71 3.73
CA GLN A 5 12.04 9.75 3.01
C GLN A 5 10.89 9.37 3.92
N ARG A 6 9.90 10.24 3.99
CA ARG A 6 8.71 10.00 4.80
C ARG A 6 7.47 10.07 3.93
N PRO A 7 6.42 9.32 4.27
CA PRO A 7 5.19 9.38 3.50
C PRO A 7 4.50 10.73 3.68
N THR A 8 3.90 11.21 2.61
CA THR A 8 3.06 12.40 2.63
C THR A 8 1.78 12.12 1.86
N VAL A 9 0.73 12.85 2.20
CA VAL A 9 -0.55 12.69 1.53
C VAL A 9 -0.40 12.95 0.04
N GLY A 10 -0.96 12.07 -0.77
CA GLY A 10 -0.89 12.18 -2.23
C GLY A 10 0.24 11.40 -2.87
N ARG A 11 1.18 10.86 -2.08
CA ARG A 11 2.27 10.06 -2.64
C ARG A 11 1.76 8.71 -3.12
N THR A 12 2.29 8.29 -4.25
CA THR A 12 2.04 6.95 -4.76
C THR A 12 2.99 5.97 -4.12
N VAL A 13 2.44 4.89 -3.60
CA VAL A 13 3.20 3.82 -2.96
C VAL A 13 2.66 2.49 -3.46
N LEU A 14 3.26 1.40 -3.01
CA LEU A 14 2.79 0.05 -3.33
C LEU A 14 2.22 -0.59 -2.06
N TYR A 15 1.17 -1.38 -2.22
CA TYR A 15 0.54 -2.09 -1.12
C TYR A 15 0.59 -3.60 -1.40
N GLN A 16 1.10 -4.37 -0.45
CA GLN A 16 1.09 -5.83 -0.53
C GLN A 16 -0.18 -6.32 0.14
N PRO A 17 -1.18 -6.79 -0.63
CA PRO A 17 -2.44 -7.21 -0.03
C PRO A 17 -2.25 -8.44 0.84
N ASP A 18 -3.04 -8.51 1.90
CA ASP A 18 -3.13 -9.67 2.77
C ASP A 18 -4.36 -10.45 2.35
N PRO A 19 -4.21 -11.64 1.74
CA PRO A 19 -5.38 -12.37 1.22
C PRO A 19 -6.43 -12.66 2.28
N HIS A 20 -6.04 -12.75 3.54
CA HIS A 20 -6.98 -12.97 4.62
C HIS A 20 -7.70 -11.68 5.03
N ALA A 21 -6.93 -10.64 5.34
CA ALA A 21 -7.51 -9.40 5.83
C ALA A 21 -8.28 -8.66 4.74
N ASP A 22 -7.84 -8.79 3.49
CA ASP A 22 -8.39 -8.02 2.37
C ASP A 22 -9.37 -8.83 1.52
N GLN A 23 -9.78 -10.02 1.99
CA GLN A 23 -10.57 -10.95 1.18
C GLN A 23 -11.90 -10.38 0.70
N TYR A 24 -12.46 -9.42 1.40
CA TYR A 24 -13.78 -8.89 1.07
C TYR A 24 -13.78 -8.00 -0.16
N TRP A 25 -12.65 -7.38 -0.48
CA TRP A 25 -12.57 -6.47 -1.61
C TRP A 25 -11.54 -6.89 -2.65
N LEU A 26 -10.59 -7.74 -2.27
CA LEU A 26 -9.49 -8.13 -3.15
C LEU A 26 -10.02 -8.98 -4.29
N ARG A 27 -9.69 -8.58 -5.52
CA ARG A 27 -10.10 -9.31 -6.72
C ARG A 27 -8.91 -10.04 -7.32
N PRO A 28 -9.16 -11.16 -8.02
CA PRO A 28 -8.06 -11.86 -8.69
C PRO A 28 -7.36 -10.96 -9.72
N SER A 29 -6.07 -11.22 -9.89
CA SER A 29 -5.32 -10.54 -10.95
C SER A 29 -5.83 -10.97 -12.32
N PRO A 30 -5.59 -10.16 -13.36
CA PRO A 30 -5.91 -10.58 -14.72
C PRO A 30 -5.20 -11.88 -15.07
N PRO A 31 -5.72 -12.67 -16.01
CA PRO A 31 -5.04 -13.88 -16.43
C PRO A 31 -3.67 -13.55 -17.02
N GLY A 32 -2.71 -14.46 -16.79
CA GLY A 32 -1.34 -14.29 -17.26
C GLY A 32 -0.40 -13.78 -16.19
N PRO A 33 0.87 -13.71 -16.52
CA PRO A 33 1.86 -13.22 -15.54
C PRO A 33 1.65 -11.76 -15.23
N VAL A 34 1.81 -11.42 -13.95
CA VAL A 34 1.72 -10.04 -13.46
C VAL A 34 3.12 -9.59 -13.12
N GLU A 35 3.51 -8.44 -13.67
CA GLU A 35 4.87 -7.94 -13.47
C GLU A 35 5.17 -7.64 -12.00
N ASN A 36 4.19 -7.08 -11.30
CA ASN A 36 4.37 -6.75 -9.89
C ASN A 36 3.10 -7.16 -9.14
N PRO A 37 3.23 -8.06 -8.14
CA PRO A 37 2.06 -8.49 -7.38
C PRO A 37 1.52 -7.46 -6.41
N LYS A 38 2.28 -6.40 -6.14
CA LYS A 38 1.81 -5.34 -5.27
C LYS A 38 0.87 -4.41 -6.04
N LEU A 39 -0.01 -3.75 -5.31
CA LEU A 39 -1.01 -2.88 -5.89
C LEU A 39 -0.59 -1.42 -5.73
N ALA A 40 -0.90 -0.62 -6.74
CA ALA A 40 -0.68 0.82 -6.63
C ALA A 40 -1.63 1.42 -5.60
N ALA A 41 -1.13 2.39 -4.84
CA ALA A 41 -1.95 3.03 -3.81
C ALA A 41 -1.51 4.47 -3.63
N ILE A 42 -2.41 5.28 -3.08
CA ILE A 42 -2.12 6.67 -2.77
C ILE A 42 -2.31 6.88 -1.27
N VAL A 43 -1.35 7.56 -0.65
CA VAL A 43 -1.42 7.90 0.76
C VAL A 43 -2.50 8.94 0.97
N THR A 44 -3.48 8.65 1.82
CA THR A 44 -4.61 9.55 2.07
C THR A 44 -4.53 10.23 3.43
N ALA A 45 -3.79 9.66 4.39
CA ALA A 45 -3.55 10.31 5.67
C ALA A 45 -2.25 9.78 6.25
N VAL A 46 -1.59 10.61 7.05
CA VAL A 46 -0.35 10.23 7.73
C VAL A 46 -0.49 10.60 9.20
N VAL A 47 -0.19 9.64 10.07
CA VAL A 47 -0.15 9.87 11.51
C VAL A 47 1.30 9.70 11.95
N PRO A 48 2.03 10.79 12.17
CA PRO A 48 3.42 10.70 12.62
C PRO A 48 3.49 10.12 14.02
N ARG A 49 4.53 9.34 14.29
CA ARG A 49 4.77 8.80 15.61
C ARG A 49 6.19 9.07 16.02
N ASP A 50 6.36 9.37 17.33
CA ASP A 50 7.69 9.65 17.87
C ASP A 50 8.49 8.38 18.13
N ASP A 51 7.80 7.28 18.41
CA ASP A 51 8.43 6.04 18.88
C ASP A 51 8.37 4.91 17.85
N GLY A 52 8.17 5.25 16.60
CA GLY A 52 8.12 4.24 15.56
C GLY A 52 7.85 4.84 14.21
N PRO A 53 7.67 4.00 13.20
CA PRO A 53 7.36 4.49 11.86
C PRO A 53 6.01 5.18 11.82
N ASP A 54 5.87 6.13 10.90
CA ASP A 54 4.60 6.79 10.69
C ASP A 54 3.54 5.78 10.26
N LEU A 55 2.29 6.03 10.67
CA LEU A 55 1.16 5.23 10.22
C LEU A 55 0.48 5.97 9.08
N VAL A 56 0.00 5.21 8.09
CA VAL A 56 -0.69 5.82 6.95
C VAL A 56 -1.99 5.09 6.67
N THR A 57 -2.92 5.79 6.04
CA THR A 57 -4.05 5.16 5.39
C THR A 57 -3.87 5.28 3.88
N LEU A 58 -4.42 4.31 3.15
CA LEU A 58 -4.25 4.23 1.71
C LEU A 58 -5.58 4.07 1.00
N THR A 59 -5.65 4.61 -0.22
CA THR A 59 -6.63 4.17 -1.21
C THR A 59 -5.88 3.31 -2.22
N VAL A 60 -6.31 2.08 -2.39
CA VAL A 60 -5.63 1.06 -3.17
C VAL A 60 -6.36 0.89 -4.50
N PHE A 61 -5.59 0.78 -5.59
CA PHE A 61 -6.12 0.60 -6.93
C PHE A 61 -5.82 -0.81 -7.41
N GLN A 62 -6.85 -1.52 -7.83
CA GLN A 62 -6.72 -2.87 -8.37
C GLN A 62 -6.69 -2.82 -9.89
N ALA A 63 -6.14 -3.88 -10.51
CA ALA A 63 -6.03 -3.93 -11.97
C ALA A 63 -7.37 -3.97 -12.66
N VAL A 64 -8.35 -4.66 -12.09
CA VAL A 64 -9.64 -4.91 -12.76
C VAL A 64 -10.82 -4.56 -11.87
N ALA A 65 -10.63 -3.72 -10.87
CA ALA A 65 -11.72 -3.34 -9.98
C ALA A 65 -11.51 -1.89 -9.56
N GLY A 66 -12.53 -1.31 -8.99
CA GLY A 66 -12.45 0.07 -8.55
C GLY A 66 -11.53 0.27 -7.35
N PRO A 67 -11.22 1.53 -7.04
CA PRO A 67 -10.38 1.83 -5.89
C PRO A 67 -11.07 1.47 -4.58
N VAL A 68 -10.26 1.12 -3.58
CA VAL A 68 -10.75 0.74 -2.26
C VAL A 68 -10.00 1.57 -1.22
N ALA A 69 -10.74 2.29 -0.39
CA ALA A 69 -10.15 3.01 0.73
C ALA A 69 -10.00 2.03 1.89
N LEU A 70 -8.75 1.84 2.34
CA LEU A 70 -8.51 1.00 3.51
C LEU A 70 -8.77 1.83 4.76
N ASP A 71 -9.49 1.23 5.71
CA ASP A 71 -9.92 1.92 6.91
C ASP A 71 -9.04 1.59 8.12
N ARG A 72 -7.85 1.04 7.87
CA ARG A 72 -6.92 0.72 8.94
C ARG A 72 -5.58 1.40 8.69
N MET A 73 -4.82 1.56 9.77
CA MET A 73 -3.50 2.20 9.69
C MET A 73 -2.46 1.17 9.30
N LEU A 74 -1.55 1.57 8.42
CA LEU A 74 -0.55 0.68 7.86
C LEU A 74 0.85 1.24 8.11
N VAL A 75 1.82 0.32 8.18
CA VAL A 75 3.24 0.69 8.34
C VAL A 75 4.02 0.26 7.11
N GLU A 76 5.17 0.88 6.93
CA GLU A 76 6.07 0.53 5.84
C GLU A 76 6.71 -0.83 6.08
N GLY A 77 6.80 -1.64 5.04
CA GLY A 77 7.44 -2.94 5.10
C GLY A 77 7.15 -3.75 3.84
N ASP A 78 7.73 -4.94 3.78
CA ASP A 78 7.56 -5.83 2.63
C ASP A 78 6.58 -6.97 2.91
N GLY A 79 6.03 -7.03 4.11
CA GLY A 79 5.11 -8.09 4.49
C GLY A 79 3.69 -7.85 4.02
N LEU A 80 2.84 -8.83 4.29
CA LEU A 80 1.42 -8.73 3.95
C LEU A 80 0.78 -7.60 4.74
N GLY A 81 -0.06 -6.81 4.06
CA GLY A 81 -0.74 -5.70 4.70
C GLY A 81 0.13 -4.50 4.97
N MET A 82 1.30 -4.45 4.35
CA MET A 82 2.24 -3.35 4.52
C MET A 82 2.42 -2.60 3.21
N TRP A 83 2.86 -1.34 3.31
CA TRP A 83 3.12 -0.54 2.13
C TRP A 83 4.62 -0.35 1.95
N SER A 84 5.04 -0.09 0.71
CA SER A 84 6.45 0.14 0.41
C SER A 84 6.56 1.19 -0.69
N TRP A 85 7.76 1.75 -0.80
CA TRP A 85 8.05 2.69 -1.87
C TRP A 85 8.20 1.96 -3.20
N PRO A 86 7.76 2.59 -4.31
CA PRO A 86 8.02 2.00 -5.62
C PRO A 86 9.51 1.92 -5.87
N PRO A 87 9.97 0.89 -6.59
CA PRO A 87 11.39 0.83 -6.93
C PRO A 87 11.77 2.00 -7.84
N ARG A 88 13.00 2.46 -7.68
CA ARG A 88 13.53 3.49 -8.56
C ARG A 88 13.88 2.88 -9.91
N THR A 89 13.66 3.66 -10.92
CA THR A 89 14.00 3.24 -12.29
C THR A 89 15.04 4.15 -12.90
#